data_46b0600f862c7ddaf29a68cc8b1275f7
#
_entry.id   46b0600f862c7ddaf29a68cc8b1275f7
#
_cell.length_a   1.000
_cell.length_b   1.000
_cell.length_c   1.000
_cell.angle_alpha   90.00
_cell.angle_beta   90.00
_cell.angle_gamma   90.00
#
_symmetry.space_group_name_H-M   'P 1'
#
loop_
_entity.id
_entity.type
_entity.pdbx_description
1 polymer ?
#
loop_
_entity_poly.entity_id
_entity_poly.type
_entity_poly.pdbx_seq_one_letter_code
_entity_poly.pdbx_strand_id
1 'polypeptide(L)'
;MNDSQNSNTQRVLQFIQQNPGCHLREIKRELDMSMGIIQYHLNLLEKEGKVIFEKQYLYKNYYPVGLFKQNEKNILRVLKLETARDIIMYIIEKSNPTQTEIVEKLGLSAASISWNLARLTESEIIGEIKDGRFKRYVMLENPKDIARLMKNYHPTMWTNWSNRLAETFLSFSKEEKH
;
A
#
# COMPACT_ATOMS: atom_id res chain seq x y z
N MET A 1 32.34 13.12 17.65
CA MET A 1 31.25 13.65 16.80
C MET A 1 30.72 12.66 15.74
N ASN A 2 31.49 11.63 15.36
CA ASN A 2 31.07 10.66 14.33
C ASN A 2 30.05 9.59 14.79
N ASP A 3 30.04 9.20 16.05
CA ASP A 3 29.16 8.07 16.50
C ASP A 3 27.67 8.42 16.53
N SER A 4 27.32 9.63 16.95
CA SER A 4 25.90 10.04 16.97
C SER A 4 25.32 10.29 15.56
N GLN A 5 26.15 10.75 14.62
CA GLN A 5 25.73 10.92 13.23
C GLN A 5 25.54 9.58 12.53
N ASN A 6 26.44 8.62 12.77
CA ASN A 6 26.31 7.26 12.23
C ASN A 6 25.07 6.54 12.80
N SER A 7 24.80 6.73 14.10
CA SER A 7 23.60 6.24 14.78
C SER A 7 22.31 6.80 14.16
N ASN A 8 22.23 8.09 13.87
CA ASN A 8 21.04 8.70 13.28
C ASN A 8 20.84 8.29 11.82
N THR A 9 21.88 8.17 11.01
CA THR A 9 21.80 7.64 9.65
C THR A 9 21.22 6.23 9.66
N GLN A 10 21.69 5.40 10.58
CA GLN A 10 21.23 4.03 10.72
C GLN A 10 19.76 3.94 11.20
N ARG A 11 19.33 4.81 12.12
CA ARG A 11 17.94 4.92 12.56
C ARG A 11 17.00 5.30 11.40
N VAL A 12 17.40 6.27 10.58
CA VAL A 12 16.62 6.68 9.39
C VAL A 12 16.54 5.53 8.38
N LEU A 13 17.66 4.85 8.09
CA LEU A 13 17.66 3.71 7.18
C LEU A 13 16.76 2.56 7.68
N GLN A 14 16.89 2.20 8.96
CA GLN A 14 16.09 1.14 9.58
C GLN A 14 14.59 1.48 9.53
N PHE A 15 14.24 2.74 9.81
CA PHE A 15 12.85 3.18 9.70
C PHE A 15 12.30 3.00 8.28
N ILE A 16 13.07 3.41 7.25
CA ILE A 16 12.65 3.25 5.85
C ILE A 16 12.53 1.76 5.46
N GLN A 17 13.42 0.91 5.96
CA GLN A 17 13.36 -0.54 5.73
C GLN A 17 12.10 -1.17 6.33
N GLN A 18 11.68 -0.71 7.50
CA GLN A 18 10.47 -1.19 8.18
C GLN A 18 9.19 -0.54 7.64
N ASN A 19 9.29 0.67 7.07
CA ASN A 19 8.17 1.46 6.57
C ASN A 19 8.42 1.94 5.13
N PRO A 20 8.54 1.03 4.15
CA PRO A 20 8.82 1.40 2.77
C PRO A 20 7.71 2.29 2.20
N GLY A 21 8.10 3.28 1.43
CA GLY A 21 7.18 4.29 0.90
C GLY A 21 6.80 5.37 1.92
N CYS A 22 7.53 5.48 3.04
CA CYS A 22 7.34 6.58 3.98
C CYS A 22 7.80 7.92 3.38
N HIS A 23 7.21 9.01 3.82
CA HIS A 23 7.59 10.36 3.43
C HIS A 23 8.29 11.11 4.58
N LEU A 24 8.97 12.21 4.25
CA LEU A 24 9.77 12.99 5.18
C LEU A 24 9.06 13.36 6.50
N ARG A 25 7.77 13.75 6.42
CA ARG A 25 6.98 14.12 7.61
C ARG A 25 6.70 12.92 8.52
N GLU A 26 6.53 11.74 7.94
CA GLU A 26 6.33 10.48 8.66
C GLU A 26 7.60 10.10 9.42
N ILE A 27 8.76 10.15 8.75
CA ILE A 27 10.07 9.92 9.36
C ILE A 27 10.31 10.90 10.52
N LYS A 28 9.99 12.20 10.32
CA LYS A 28 10.12 13.22 11.35
C LYS A 28 9.31 12.90 12.61
N ARG A 29 8.04 12.53 12.41
CA ARG A 29 7.12 12.24 13.51
C ARG A 29 7.59 11.04 14.33
N GLU A 30 8.01 9.98 13.65
CA GLU A 30 8.34 8.71 14.30
C GLU A 30 9.73 8.70 14.96
N LEU A 31 10.70 9.42 14.38
CA LEU A 31 12.05 9.45 14.91
C LEU A 31 12.36 10.65 15.82
N ASP A 32 11.41 11.58 15.94
CA ASP A 32 11.53 12.83 16.72
C ASP A 32 12.80 13.63 16.36
N MET A 33 13.06 13.75 15.06
CA MET A 33 14.20 14.50 14.53
C MET A 33 13.75 15.76 13.80
N SER A 34 14.61 16.80 13.78
CA SER A 34 14.32 17.98 12.98
C SER A 34 14.32 17.67 11.48
N MET A 35 13.54 18.43 10.70
CA MET A 35 13.41 18.26 9.25
C MET A 35 14.78 18.33 8.56
N GLY A 36 15.64 19.27 8.95
CA GLY A 36 16.97 19.45 8.37
C GLY A 36 17.90 18.26 8.64
N ILE A 37 17.84 17.69 9.85
CA ILE A 37 18.62 16.50 10.22
C ILE A 37 18.20 15.32 9.35
N ILE A 38 16.90 15.07 9.22
CA ILE A 38 16.38 13.95 8.39
C ILE A 38 16.78 14.16 6.93
N GLN A 39 16.60 15.36 6.39
CA GLN A 39 16.98 15.68 5.00
C GLN A 39 18.47 15.42 4.74
N TYR A 40 19.34 15.79 5.69
CA TYR A 40 20.78 15.53 5.62
C TYR A 40 21.05 14.01 5.52
N HIS A 41 20.46 13.22 6.43
CA HIS A 41 20.65 11.76 6.44
C HIS A 41 20.05 11.08 5.21
N LEU A 42 18.90 11.54 4.70
CA LEU A 42 18.31 11.04 3.46
C LEU A 42 19.22 11.29 2.26
N ASN A 43 19.77 12.52 2.14
CA ASN A 43 20.71 12.85 1.07
C ASN A 43 21.98 11.98 1.13
N LEU A 44 22.45 11.68 2.34
CA LEU A 44 23.59 10.79 2.53
C LEU A 44 23.27 9.35 2.07
N LEU A 45 22.13 8.80 2.51
CA LEU A 45 21.68 7.46 2.15
C LEU A 45 21.37 7.32 0.65
N GLU A 46 20.86 8.38 0.01
CA GLU A 46 20.66 8.43 -1.44
C GLU A 46 22.02 8.38 -2.19
N LYS A 47 23.03 9.18 -1.73
CA LYS A 47 24.38 9.17 -2.30
C LYS A 47 25.10 7.84 -2.12
N GLU A 48 24.89 7.16 -1.00
CA GLU A 48 25.43 5.83 -0.72
C GLU A 48 24.68 4.71 -1.48
N GLY A 49 23.62 5.03 -2.22
CA GLY A 49 22.82 4.05 -2.95
C GLY A 49 22.05 3.09 -2.05
N LYS A 50 21.79 3.44 -0.79
CA LYS A 50 21.04 2.63 0.17
C LYS A 50 19.54 2.88 0.12
N VAL A 51 19.15 4.10 -0.25
CA VAL A 51 17.78 4.57 -0.32
C VAL A 51 17.53 5.24 -1.66
N ILE A 52 16.35 5.02 -2.21
CA ILE A 52 15.82 5.68 -3.40
C ILE A 52 14.49 6.34 -3.05
N PHE A 53 14.13 7.40 -3.75
CA PHE A 53 12.80 7.97 -3.64
C PHE A 53 12.04 7.93 -4.95
N GLU A 54 10.71 7.87 -4.85
CA GLU A 54 9.79 8.10 -5.95
C GLU A 54 8.96 9.36 -5.66
N LYS A 55 8.89 10.25 -6.64
CA LYS A 55 8.02 11.43 -6.56
C LYS A 55 6.59 11.03 -6.89
N GLN A 56 5.67 11.39 -6.00
CA GLN A 56 4.25 11.33 -6.30
C GLN A 56 3.62 12.67 -5.91
N TYR A 57 3.11 13.39 -6.90
CA TYR A 57 2.63 14.76 -6.72
C TYR A 57 3.71 15.64 -6.07
N LEU A 58 3.46 16.12 -4.86
CA LEU A 58 4.35 17.01 -4.10
C LEU A 58 5.27 16.27 -3.10
N TYR A 59 5.14 14.94 -2.96
CA TYR A 59 5.84 14.18 -1.94
C TYR A 59 6.85 13.22 -2.54
N LYS A 60 7.99 13.07 -1.84
CA LYS A 60 8.95 12.00 -2.03
C LYS A 60 8.59 10.85 -1.10
N ASN A 61 8.44 9.65 -1.65
CA ASN A 61 8.27 8.40 -0.91
C ASN A 61 9.57 7.62 -0.98
N TYR A 62 10.13 7.26 0.16
CA TYR A 62 11.45 6.65 0.27
C TYR A 62 11.36 5.12 0.38
N TYR A 63 12.28 4.43 -0.31
CA TYR A 63 12.36 2.97 -0.34
C TYR A 63 13.81 2.52 -0.21
N PRO A 64 14.09 1.36 0.43
CA PRO A 64 15.40 0.72 0.34
C PRO A 64 15.71 0.32 -1.10
N VAL A 65 16.96 0.50 -1.52
CA VAL A 65 17.39 0.11 -2.87
C VAL A 65 17.36 -1.42 -3.01
N GLY A 66 16.84 -1.91 -4.14
CA GLY A 66 16.88 -3.34 -4.52
C GLY A 66 15.93 -4.25 -3.76
N LEU A 67 15.16 -3.74 -2.80
CA LEU A 67 14.26 -4.58 -1.98
C LEU A 67 12.89 -4.81 -2.63
N PHE A 68 12.42 -3.87 -3.46
CA PHE A 68 11.08 -3.90 -4.04
C PHE A 68 11.11 -3.76 -5.54
N LYS A 69 10.29 -4.56 -6.23
CA LYS A 69 9.92 -4.35 -7.62
C LYS A 69 9.00 -3.15 -7.75
N GLN A 70 8.82 -2.63 -8.96
CA GLN A 70 7.99 -1.45 -9.19
C GLN A 70 6.52 -1.67 -8.83
N ASN A 71 5.95 -2.83 -9.18
CA ASN A 71 4.59 -3.19 -8.81
C ASN A 71 4.42 -3.30 -7.27
N GLU A 72 5.39 -3.87 -6.55
CA GLU A 72 5.35 -3.96 -5.08
C GLU A 72 5.34 -2.58 -4.40
N LYS A 73 6.10 -1.62 -4.93
CA LYS A 73 6.06 -0.23 -4.45
C LYS A 73 4.70 0.42 -4.70
N ASN A 74 4.10 0.16 -5.86
CA ASN A 74 2.75 0.64 -6.19
C ASN A 74 1.71 0.07 -5.20
N ILE A 75 1.78 -1.23 -4.93
CA ILE A 75 0.91 -1.90 -3.96
C ILE A 75 1.07 -1.28 -2.57
N LEU A 76 2.31 -1.20 -2.04
CA LEU A 76 2.59 -0.63 -0.72
C LEU A 76 2.05 0.79 -0.56
N ARG A 77 2.18 1.61 -1.60
CA ARG A 77 1.68 2.98 -1.62
C ARG A 77 0.17 3.07 -1.53
N VAL A 78 -0.53 2.26 -2.32
CA VAL A 78 -2.01 2.29 -2.37
C VAL A 78 -2.61 1.67 -1.11
N LEU A 79 -1.98 0.64 -0.57
CA LEU A 79 -2.43 -0.02 0.66
C LEU A 79 -2.32 0.87 1.91
N LYS A 80 -1.67 2.02 1.87
CA LYS A 80 -1.75 3.03 2.95
C LYS A 80 -3.14 3.65 3.10
N LEU A 81 -3.95 3.62 2.03
CA LEU A 81 -5.30 4.16 2.02
C LEU A 81 -6.32 3.11 2.48
N GLU A 82 -7.04 3.41 3.55
CA GLU A 82 -8.05 2.52 4.11
C GLU A 82 -9.13 2.15 3.10
N THR A 83 -9.71 3.14 2.43
CA THR A 83 -10.73 2.92 1.40
C THR A 83 -10.23 2.02 0.26
N ALA A 84 -8.97 2.17 -0.16
CA ALA A 84 -8.41 1.32 -1.21
C ALA A 84 -8.30 -0.14 -0.74
N ARG A 85 -7.91 -0.37 0.52
CA ARG A 85 -7.89 -1.73 1.11
C ARG A 85 -9.29 -2.34 1.15
N ASP A 86 -10.30 -1.57 1.55
CA ASP A 86 -11.69 -2.05 1.62
C ASP A 86 -12.25 -2.37 0.23
N ILE A 87 -11.93 -1.58 -0.78
CA ILE A 87 -12.29 -1.87 -2.18
C ILE A 87 -11.63 -3.17 -2.65
N ILE A 88 -10.31 -3.33 -2.45
CA ILE A 88 -9.59 -4.56 -2.82
C ILE A 88 -10.24 -5.77 -2.15
N MET A 89 -10.53 -5.68 -0.85
CA MET A 89 -11.16 -6.74 -0.10
C MET A 89 -12.50 -7.14 -0.70
N TYR A 90 -13.34 -6.15 -1.01
CA TYR A 90 -14.65 -6.43 -1.60
C TYR A 90 -14.56 -7.02 -3.02
N ILE A 91 -13.56 -6.59 -3.82
CA ILE A 91 -13.33 -7.20 -5.14
C ILE A 91 -12.91 -8.68 -4.99
N ILE A 92 -12.12 -9.02 -3.97
CA ILE A 92 -11.74 -10.41 -3.67
C ILE A 92 -12.97 -11.21 -3.21
N GLU A 93 -13.78 -10.66 -2.30
CA GLU A 93 -14.98 -11.32 -1.74
C GLU A 93 -16.06 -11.59 -2.80
N LYS A 94 -16.34 -10.62 -3.66
CA LYS A 94 -17.53 -10.64 -4.54
C LYS A 94 -17.23 -11.16 -5.94
N SER A 95 -15.96 -11.24 -6.33
CA SER A 95 -15.54 -11.59 -7.69
C SER A 95 -16.21 -10.70 -8.76
N ASN A 96 -15.49 -9.71 -9.23
CA ASN A 96 -15.89 -8.80 -10.32
C ASN A 96 -17.09 -7.87 -9.99
N PRO A 97 -17.11 -7.13 -8.87
CA PRO A 97 -18.18 -6.18 -8.58
C PRO A 97 -18.17 -4.99 -9.55
N THR A 98 -19.32 -4.36 -9.70
CA THR A 98 -19.47 -3.04 -10.32
C THR A 98 -19.16 -1.93 -9.33
N GLN A 99 -18.96 -0.69 -9.82
CA GLN A 99 -18.78 0.48 -8.95
C GLN A 99 -20.00 0.71 -8.03
N THR A 100 -21.23 0.48 -8.54
CA THR A 100 -22.45 0.65 -7.75
C THR A 100 -22.48 -0.31 -6.57
N GLU A 101 -22.16 -1.58 -6.79
CA GLU A 101 -22.08 -2.59 -5.73
C GLU A 101 -21.03 -2.24 -4.67
N ILE A 102 -19.87 -1.65 -5.09
CA ILE A 102 -18.84 -1.18 -4.17
C ILE A 102 -19.34 0.01 -3.33
N VAL A 103 -20.01 0.98 -3.97
CA VAL A 103 -20.62 2.14 -3.29
C VAL A 103 -21.62 1.70 -2.23
N GLU A 104 -22.51 0.81 -2.59
CA GLU A 104 -23.54 0.28 -1.68
C GLU A 104 -22.92 -0.50 -0.51
N LYS A 105 -21.91 -1.33 -0.79
CA LYS A 105 -21.23 -2.13 0.25
C LYS A 105 -20.47 -1.29 1.25
N LEU A 106 -19.73 -0.27 0.77
CA LEU A 106 -18.85 0.52 1.63
C LEU A 106 -19.54 1.76 2.22
N GLY A 107 -20.71 2.14 1.73
CA GLY A 107 -21.45 3.32 2.20
C GLY A 107 -20.74 4.65 1.95
N LEU A 108 -19.82 4.70 0.99
CA LEU A 108 -19.04 5.88 0.63
C LEU A 108 -19.61 6.56 -0.62
N SER A 109 -19.29 7.84 -0.81
CA SER A 109 -19.73 8.57 -2.02
C SER A 109 -19.17 7.95 -3.29
N ALA A 110 -19.97 7.99 -4.38
CA ALA A 110 -19.55 7.50 -5.69
C ALA A 110 -18.25 8.21 -6.18
N ALA A 111 -18.07 9.49 -5.84
CA ALA A 111 -16.87 10.25 -6.18
C ALA A 111 -15.63 9.70 -5.45
N SER A 112 -15.74 9.38 -4.15
CA SER A 112 -14.65 8.78 -3.38
C SER A 112 -14.28 7.40 -3.91
N ILE A 113 -15.26 6.56 -4.21
CA ILE A 113 -15.04 5.23 -4.79
C ILE A 113 -14.39 5.35 -6.17
N SER A 114 -14.92 6.20 -7.06
CA SER A 114 -14.36 6.43 -8.39
C SER A 114 -12.89 6.85 -8.35
N TRP A 115 -12.53 7.76 -7.43
CA TRP A 115 -11.17 8.23 -7.28
C TRP A 115 -10.21 7.11 -6.82
N ASN A 116 -10.65 6.28 -5.86
CA ASN A 116 -9.85 5.14 -5.39
C ASN A 116 -9.74 4.05 -6.47
N LEU A 117 -10.82 3.74 -7.19
CA LEU A 117 -10.80 2.79 -8.30
C LEU A 117 -9.83 3.23 -9.41
N ALA A 118 -9.85 4.51 -9.79
CA ALA A 118 -8.90 5.06 -10.77
C ALA A 118 -7.44 4.86 -10.33
N ARG A 119 -7.13 5.12 -9.05
CA ARG A 119 -5.78 4.90 -8.51
C ARG A 119 -5.37 3.45 -8.46
N LEU A 120 -6.29 2.55 -8.11
CA LEU A 120 -6.05 1.11 -8.10
C LEU A 120 -5.80 0.58 -9.51
N THR A 121 -6.55 1.07 -10.50
CA THR A 121 -6.38 0.72 -11.93
C THR A 121 -5.07 1.30 -12.48
N GLU A 122 -4.76 2.57 -12.19
CA GLU A 122 -3.49 3.21 -12.59
C GLU A 122 -2.26 2.50 -11.99
N SER A 123 -2.43 1.91 -10.81
CA SER A 123 -1.37 1.14 -10.14
C SER A 123 -1.33 -0.34 -10.59
N GLU A 124 -2.16 -0.73 -11.55
CA GLU A 124 -2.26 -2.10 -12.09
C GLU A 124 -2.59 -3.17 -11.03
N ILE A 125 -3.20 -2.76 -9.91
CA ILE A 125 -3.64 -3.69 -8.86
C ILE A 125 -4.96 -4.34 -9.25
N ILE A 126 -5.84 -3.55 -9.87
CA ILE A 126 -7.11 -4.01 -10.42
C ILE A 126 -7.23 -3.64 -11.90
N GLY A 127 -8.04 -4.38 -12.63
CA GLY A 127 -8.41 -4.10 -14.00
C GLY A 127 -9.91 -3.86 -14.14
N GLU A 128 -10.30 -3.35 -15.32
CA GLU A 128 -11.70 -3.16 -15.70
C GLU A 128 -12.10 -4.16 -16.78
N ILE A 129 -13.22 -4.84 -16.61
CA ILE A 129 -13.85 -5.69 -17.62
C ILE A 129 -15.18 -5.05 -18.01
N LYS A 130 -15.44 -4.96 -19.30
CA LYS A 130 -16.72 -4.49 -19.82
C LYS A 130 -17.74 -5.64 -19.83
N ASP A 131 -18.84 -5.43 -19.13
CA ASP A 131 -19.98 -6.38 -19.08
C ASP A 131 -21.27 -5.66 -19.52
N GLY A 132 -21.57 -5.73 -20.81
CA GLY A 132 -22.64 -4.97 -21.43
C GLY A 132 -22.44 -3.45 -21.26
N ARG A 133 -23.35 -2.79 -20.55
CA ARG A 133 -23.29 -1.35 -20.22
C ARG A 133 -22.54 -1.05 -18.93
N PHE A 134 -22.14 -2.08 -18.18
CA PHE A 134 -21.46 -1.94 -16.89
C PHE A 134 -19.97 -2.18 -17.03
N LYS A 135 -19.19 -1.57 -16.13
CA LYS A 135 -17.79 -1.93 -15.86
C LYS A 135 -17.74 -2.75 -14.60
N ARG A 136 -16.98 -3.85 -14.64
CA ARG A 136 -16.68 -4.69 -13.49
C ARG A 136 -15.18 -4.60 -13.17
N TYR A 137 -14.83 -4.69 -11.91
CA TYR A 137 -13.47 -4.59 -11.43
C TYR A 137 -12.95 -5.95 -11.01
N VAL A 138 -11.75 -6.28 -11.48
CA VAL A 138 -11.10 -7.59 -11.25
C VAL A 138 -9.71 -7.39 -10.65
N MET A 139 -9.26 -8.34 -9.85
CA MET A 139 -7.87 -8.35 -9.37
C MET A 139 -6.92 -8.69 -10.53
N LEU A 140 -5.89 -7.87 -10.74
CA LEU A 140 -4.76 -8.17 -11.63
C LEU A 140 -3.59 -8.74 -10.83
N GLU A 141 -3.35 -8.22 -9.64
CA GLU A 141 -2.33 -8.72 -8.72
C GLU A 141 -2.85 -9.92 -7.93
N ASN A 142 -1.94 -10.84 -7.61
CA ASN A 142 -2.29 -12.01 -6.79
C ASN A 142 -2.59 -11.57 -5.35
N PRO A 143 -3.77 -11.87 -4.80
CA PRO A 143 -4.12 -11.54 -3.41
C PRO A 143 -3.11 -12.05 -2.37
N LYS A 144 -2.43 -13.18 -2.64
CA LYS A 144 -1.39 -13.73 -1.75
C LYS A 144 -0.14 -12.83 -1.67
N ASP A 145 0.23 -12.18 -2.77
CA ASP A 145 1.37 -11.25 -2.80
C ASP A 145 1.02 -9.95 -2.06
N ILE A 146 -0.20 -9.44 -2.23
CA ILE A 146 -0.71 -8.32 -1.45
C ILE A 146 -0.69 -8.64 0.05
N ALA A 147 -1.19 -9.82 0.42
CA ALA A 147 -1.21 -10.30 1.80
C ALA A 147 0.21 -10.39 2.40
N ARG A 148 1.18 -10.90 1.64
CA ARG A 148 2.58 -10.99 2.05
C ARG A 148 3.20 -9.61 2.31
N LEU A 149 2.97 -8.66 1.41
CA LEU A 149 3.46 -7.28 1.57
C LEU A 149 2.85 -6.59 2.79
N MET A 150 1.54 -6.73 3.01
CA MET A 150 0.87 -6.18 4.19
C MET A 150 1.41 -6.77 5.48
N LYS A 151 1.54 -8.10 5.56
CA LYS A 151 2.05 -8.79 6.74
C LYS A 151 3.45 -8.30 7.13
N ASN A 152 4.31 -8.10 6.14
CA ASN A 152 5.71 -7.75 6.39
C ASN A 152 5.92 -6.27 6.72
N TYR A 153 5.12 -5.37 6.14
CA TYR A 153 5.37 -3.92 6.19
C TYR A 153 4.26 -3.10 6.83
N HIS A 154 3.09 -3.70 7.09
CA HIS A 154 1.97 -3.06 7.75
C HIS A 154 1.29 -4.02 8.74
N PRO A 155 2.01 -4.53 9.76
CA PRO A 155 1.51 -5.61 10.62
C PRO A 155 0.24 -5.23 11.40
N THR A 156 0.08 -3.98 11.82
CA THR A 156 -1.14 -3.50 12.51
C THR A 156 -2.36 -3.50 11.60
N MET A 157 -2.18 -3.13 10.33
CA MET A 157 -3.24 -3.17 9.33
C MET A 157 -3.53 -4.62 8.90
N TRP A 158 -2.49 -5.46 8.86
CA TRP A 158 -2.61 -6.87 8.53
C TRP A 158 -3.53 -7.63 9.47
N THR A 159 -3.49 -7.36 10.77
CA THR A 159 -4.32 -8.08 11.75
C THR A 159 -5.81 -7.96 11.43
N ASN A 160 -6.28 -6.76 11.11
CA ASN A 160 -7.68 -6.53 10.74
C ASN A 160 -8.03 -7.15 9.37
N TRP A 161 -7.11 -7.09 8.44
CA TRP A 161 -7.29 -7.58 7.08
C TRP A 161 -7.22 -9.10 6.98
N SER A 162 -6.34 -9.75 7.77
CA SER A 162 -6.19 -11.19 7.80
C SER A 162 -7.43 -11.91 8.31
N ASN A 163 -8.12 -11.33 9.30
CA ASN A 163 -9.37 -11.89 9.81
C ASN A 163 -10.45 -11.89 8.71
N ARG A 164 -10.61 -10.78 8.00
CA ARG A 164 -11.56 -10.66 6.88
C ARG A 164 -11.23 -11.61 5.73
N LEU A 165 -9.94 -11.73 5.36
CA LEU A 165 -9.49 -12.68 4.34
C LEU A 165 -9.79 -14.14 4.75
N ALA A 166 -9.50 -14.49 6.01
CA ALA A 166 -9.77 -15.84 6.52
C ALA A 166 -11.26 -16.16 6.47
N GLU A 167 -12.14 -15.23 6.86
CA GLU A 167 -13.58 -15.38 6.76
C GLU A 167 -14.04 -15.58 5.31
N THR A 168 -13.48 -14.81 4.38
CA THR A 168 -13.77 -14.90 2.95
C THR A 168 -13.37 -16.26 2.38
N PHE A 169 -12.16 -16.74 2.69
CA PHE A 169 -11.72 -18.07 2.23
C PHE A 169 -12.55 -19.21 2.84
N LEU A 170 -12.97 -19.07 4.10
CA LEU A 170 -13.85 -20.04 4.74
C LEU A 170 -15.26 -20.06 4.13
N SER A 171 -15.78 -18.92 3.65
CA SER A 171 -17.06 -18.85 2.96
C SER A 171 -17.03 -19.56 1.61
N PHE A 172 -15.98 -19.33 0.80
CA PHE A 172 -15.83 -20.03 -0.50
C PHE A 172 -15.71 -21.55 -0.34
N SER A 173 -15.01 -22.04 0.68
CA SER A 173 -14.88 -23.48 0.92
C SER A 173 -16.19 -24.16 1.33
N LYS A 174 -17.21 -23.40 1.74
CA LYS A 174 -18.56 -23.91 2.06
C LYS A 174 -19.47 -23.96 0.83
N GLU A 175 -19.27 -23.03 -0.13
CA GLU A 175 -20.06 -22.98 -1.36
C GLU A 175 -19.68 -24.09 -2.36
N GLU A 176 -18.42 -24.57 -2.34
CA GLU A 176 -17.97 -25.70 -3.17
C GLU A 176 -18.48 -27.09 -2.70
N LYS A 177 -19.19 -27.17 -1.56
CA LYS A 177 -19.70 -28.43 -1.00
C LYS A 177 -21.23 -28.62 -1.19
N HIS A 178 -21.85 -27.77 -1.99
CA HIS A 178 -23.26 -27.88 -2.41
C HIS A 178 -23.34 -27.87 -3.93
#